data_cd3ce2b5ae704a4c17b5f726baf40d2f
#
_entry.id   cd3ce2b5ae704a4c17b5f726baf40d2f
#
_cell.length_a   1.000
_cell.length_b   1.000
_cell.length_c   1.000
_cell.angle_alpha   90.00
_cell.angle_beta   90.00
_cell.angle_gamma   90.00
#
_symmetry.space_group_name_H-M   'P 1'
#
loop_
_entity.id
_entity.type
_entity.pdbx_description
1 polymer ?
#
loop_
_entity_poly.entity_id
_entity_poly.type
_entity_poly.pdbx_seq_one_letter_code
_entity_poly.pdbx_strand_id
1 'polypeptide(L)'
;VQVAKYFLPKSHWFENFKGLQIWCQNAQIISIWKAMLNSLIITVPATILQVYFAALTAYAVTVYNFRFRNAAWAFIYGIMMIPMQVSIIGFIKVCNLTHMYGTIWPLIIPAMAAPTTVYFMKQYMEAGFSVEIVDAARIDGSGEFNTFNTIRLLHQLCYRS
;
A
#
# COMPACT_ATOMS: atom_id res chain seq x y z
N VAL A 1 29.61 31.40 -4.31
CA VAL A 1 30.48 30.62 -3.40
C VAL A 1 29.71 30.07 -2.18
N GLN A 2 28.42 30.48 -1.95
CA GLN A 2 27.64 29.98 -0.81
C GLN A 2 26.91 28.64 -1.08
N VAL A 3 26.67 28.28 -2.32
CA VAL A 3 25.90 27.05 -2.70
C VAL A 3 26.64 25.76 -2.35
N ALA A 4 27.98 25.76 -2.41
CA ALA A 4 28.79 24.58 -2.09
C ALA A 4 28.80 24.18 -0.60
N LYS A 5 28.42 25.08 0.30
CA LYS A 5 28.32 24.78 1.75
C LYS A 5 27.16 23.88 2.12
N TYR A 6 26.15 23.77 1.26
CA TYR A 6 24.95 22.96 1.51
C TYR A 6 25.08 21.50 1.03
N PHE A 7 26.12 21.18 0.24
CA PHE A 7 26.34 19.84 -0.30
C PHE A 7 27.25 18.95 0.56
N LEU A 8 27.92 19.51 1.55
CA LEU A 8 28.77 18.70 2.45
C LEU A 8 27.96 18.32 3.69
N PRO A 9 27.82 17.02 4.01
CA PRO A 9 27.15 16.56 5.22
C PRO A 9 28.01 16.96 6.44
N LYS A 10 27.80 18.15 6.96
CA LYS A 10 28.29 18.54 8.29
C LYS A 10 27.26 18.10 9.32
N SER A 11 27.74 17.64 10.48
CA SER A 11 26.92 17.14 11.59
C SER A 11 26.12 18.23 12.34
N HIS A 12 25.44 19.10 11.59
CA HIS A 12 24.57 20.14 12.13
C HIS A 12 23.11 19.68 12.24
N TRP A 13 22.88 18.41 12.51
CA TRP A 13 21.55 17.82 12.59
C TRP A 13 20.63 18.56 13.57
N PHE A 14 21.13 18.83 14.78
CA PHE A 14 20.34 19.50 15.82
C PHE A 14 20.07 20.97 15.49
N GLU A 15 21.03 21.65 14.89
CA GLU A 15 20.88 23.07 14.51
C GLU A 15 19.90 23.22 13.34
N ASN A 16 20.00 22.35 12.34
CA ASN A 16 19.07 22.33 11.21
C ASN A 16 17.65 21.99 11.66
N PHE A 17 17.50 21.05 12.58
CA PHE A 17 16.20 20.67 13.12
C PHE A 17 15.57 21.80 13.95
N LYS A 18 16.35 22.47 14.81
CA LYS A 18 15.90 23.66 15.54
C LYS A 18 15.52 24.81 14.60
N GLY A 19 16.36 25.06 13.59
CA GLY A 19 16.10 26.08 12.59
C GLY A 19 14.79 25.83 11.82
N LEU A 20 14.54 24.59 11.45
CA LEU A 20 13.31 24.15 10.78
C LEU A 20 12.08 24.35 11.70
N GLN A 21 12.21 24.02 12.98
CA GLN A 21 11.14 24.16 13.96
C GLN A 21 10.79 25.63 14.19
N ILE A 22 11.78 26.51 14.32
CA ILE A 22 11.60 27.95 14.44
C ILE A 22 10.95 28.52 13.18
N TRP A 23 11.39 28.08 12.01
CA TRP A 23 10.80 28.49 10.73
C TRP A 23 9.32 28.09 10.63
N CYS A 24 8.97 26.87 11.00
CA CYS A 24 7.59 26.41 11.04
C CYS A 24 6.70 27.21 11.99
N GLN A 25 7.24 27.60 13.17
CA GLN A 25 6.53 28.45 14.13
C GLN A 25 6.28 29.85 13.58
N ASN A 26 7.30 30.46 12.97
CA ASN A 26 7.21 31.81 12.40
C ASN A 26 6.28 31.86 11.17
N ALA A 27 6.22 30.80 10.38
CA ALA A 27 5.35 30.69 9.21
C ALA A 27 3.92 30.25 9.56
N GLN A 28 3.56 30.08 10.84
CA GLN A 28 2.27 29.55 11.31
C GLN A 28 1.89 28.20 10.66
N ILE A 29 2.87 27.43 10.27
CA ILE A 29 2.70 26.09 9.68
C ILE A 29 2.62 25.06 10.82
N ILE A 30 1.98 23.96 10.55
CA ILE A 30 1.84 22.83 11.50
C ILE A 30 3.22 22.42 12.02
N SER A 31 3.36 22.24 13.34
CA SER A 31 4.57 21.72 13.98
C SER A 31 5.02 20.41 13.30
N ILE A 32 6.32 20.25 13.07
CA ILE A 32 6.94 19.08 12.44
C ILE A 32 6.44 17.78 13.10
N TRP A 33 6.36 17.75 14.41
CA TRP A 33 5.88 16.60 15.16
C TRP A 33 4.43 16.22 14.84
N LYS A 34 3.56 17.22 14.71
CA LYS A 34 2.17 17.01 14.30
C LYS A 34 2.09 16.53 12.85
N ALA A 35 2.92 17.06 11.95
CA ALA A 35 2.98 16.62 10.56
C ALA A 35 3.45 15.15 10.46
N MET A 36 4.47 14.76 11.22
CA MET A 36 4.95 13.38 11.29
C MET A 36 3.88 12.43 11.85
N LEU A 37 3.20 12.83 12.94
CA LEU A 37 2.10 12.04 13.49
C LEU A 37 0.96 11.87 12.50
N ASN A 38 0.54 12.94 11.84
CA ASN A 38 -0.50 12.85 10.80
C ASN A 38 -0.11 11.92 9.65
N SER A 39 1.15 11.98 9.20
CA SER A 39 1.67 11.07 8.18
C SER A 39 1.61 9.61 8.65
N LEU A 40 1.99 9.33 9.90
CA LEU A 40 1.91 7.99 10.48
C LEU A 40 0.45 7.49 10.56
N ILE A 41 -0.47 8.32 11.06
CA ILE A 41 -1.89 8.00 11.18
C ILE A 41 -2.52 7.66 9.82
N ILE A 42 -2.07 8.27 8.75
CA ILE A 42 -2.56 8.01 7.39
C ILE A 42 -1.85 6.81 6.78
N THR A 43 -0.51 6.78 6.84
CA THR A 43 0.30 5.80 6.10
C THR A 43 0.17 4.39 6.68
N VAL A 44 0.14 4.25 8.01
CA VAL A 44 0.07 2.92 8.64
C VAL A 44 -1.22 2.19 8.26
N PRO A 45 -2.44 2.73 8.47
CA PRO A 45 -3.65 2.04 8.08
C PRO A 45 -3.78 1.88 6.55
N ALA A 46 -3.36 2.87 5.76
CA ALA A 46 -3.35 2.77 4.30
C ALA A 46 -2.49 1.59 3.82
N THR A 47 -1.27 1.45 4.35
CA THR A 47 -0.37 0.36 3.98
C THR A 47 -0.89 -1.01 4.42
N ILE A 48 -1.43 -1.12 5.63
CA ILE A 48 -2.02 -2.38 6.12
C ILE A 48 -3.17 -2.81 5.22
N LEU A 49 -4.10 -1.91 4.93
CA LEU A 49 -5.23 -2.17 4.06
C LEU A 49 -4.77 -2.53 2.64
N GLN A 50 -3.83 -1.78 2.08
CA GLN A 50 -3.27 -2.03 0.76
C GLN A 50 -2.69 -3.43 0.64
N VAL A 51 -1.80 -3.81 1.55
CA VAL A 51 -1.15 -5.12 1.53
C VAL A 51 -2.16 -6.24 1.76
N TYR A 52 -3.09 -6.06 2.68
CA TYR A 52 -4.11 -7.06 3.00
C TYR A 52 -5.04 -7.33 1.81
N PHE A 53 -5.65 -6.30 1.23
CA PHE A 53 -6.56 -6.45 0.11
C PHE A 53 -5.86 -6.88 -1.18
N ALA A 54 -4.64 -6.41 -1.40
CA ALA A 54 -3.83 -6.85 -2.54
C ALA A 54 -3.49 -8.35 -2.44
N ALA A 55 -3.09 -8.83 -1.25
CA ALA A 55 -2.80 -10.23 -1.02
C ALA A 55 -4.05 -11.10 -1.18
N LEU A 56 -5.19 -10.66 -0.65
CA LEU A 56 -6.47 -11.36 -0.79
C LEU A 56 -6.90 -11.49 -2.25
N THR A 57 -6.78 -10.40 -3.00
CA THR A 57 -7.13 -10.38 -4.44
C THR A 57 -6.17 -11.26 -5.24
N ALA A 58 -4.87 -11.17 -4.99
CA ALA A 58 -3.87 -12.00 -5.65
C ALA A 58 -4.10 -13.49 -5.36
N TYR A 59 -4.40 -13.85 -4.11
CA TYR A 59 -4.73 -15.21 -3.70
C TYR A 59 -5.97 -15.71 -4.44
N ALA A 60 -7.04 -14.91 -4.46
CA ALA A 60 -8.26 -15.28 -5.16
C ALA A 60 -8.04 -15.55 -6.65
N VAL A 61 -7.26 -14.71 -7.32
CA VAL A 61 -6.97 -14.87 -8.76
C VAL A 61 -5.97 -16.00 -9.03
N THR A 62 -5.11 -16.37 -8.08
CA THR A 62 -4.13 -17.43 -8.25
C THR A 62 -4.70 -18.81 -7.94
N VAL A 63 -5.41 -18.93 -6.80
CA VAL A 63 -5.85 -20.22 -6.26
C VAL A 63 -7.20 -20.67 -6.83
N TYR A 64 -8.15 -19.73 -6.97
CA TYR A 64 -9.50 -20.11 -7.40
C TYR A 64 -9.65 -20.15 -8.91
N ASN A 65 -10.24 -21.23 -9.42
CA ASN A 65 -10.66 -21.38 -10.80
C ASN A 65 -12.13 -20.96 -10.98
N PHE A 66 -12.38 -19.67 -11.19
CA PHE A 66 -13.72 -19.14 -11.45
C PHE A 66 -13.84 -18.64 -12.90
N ARG A 67 -15.08 -18.65 -13.42
CA ARG A 67 -15.38 -18.38 -14.84
C ARG A 67 -14.81 -17.05 -15.36
N PHE A 68 -14.74 -16.03 -14.51
CA PHE A 68 -14.27 -14.68 -14.87
C PHE A 68 -12.83 -14.38 -14.43
N ARG A 69 -12.05 -15.38 -14.02
CA ARG A 69 -10.66 -15.22 -13.55
C ARG A 69 -9.80 -14.42 -14.51
N ASN A 70 -9.80 -14.81 -15.78
CA ASN A 70 -8.98 -14.16 -16.81
C ASN A 70 -9.46 -12.72 -17.11
N ALA A 71 -10.78 -12.50 -17.10
CA ALA A 71 -11.35 -11.17 -17.28
C ALA A 71 -11.03 -10.25 -16.11
N ALA A 72 -11.12 -10.73 -14.86
CA ALA A 72 -10.74 -9.97 -13.67
C ALA A 72 -9.25 -9.61 -13.70
N TRP A 73 -8.39 -10.54 -14.10
CA TRP A 73 -6.96 -10.27 -14.25
C TRP A 73 -6.67 -9.25 -15.36
N ALA A 74 -7.29 -9.42 -16.53
CA ALA A 74 -7.16 -8.46 -17.63
C ALA A 74 -7.66 -7.06 -17.24
N PHE A 75 -8.71 -6.96 -16.43
CA PHE A 75 -9.23 -5.70 -15.92
C PHE A 75 -8.23 -5.02 -14.98
N ILE A 76 -7.67 -5.75 -14.01
CA ILE A 76 -6.63 -5.23 -13.09
C ILE A 76 -5.44 -4.73 -13.89
N TYR A 77 -4.98 -5.51 -14.88
CA TYR A 77 -3.87 -5.15 -15.74
C TYR A 77 -4.17 -3.91 -16.59
N GLY A 78 -5.39 -3.84 -17.14
CA GLY A 78 -5.85 -2.69 -17.93
C GLY A 78 -5.89 -1.38 -17.14
N ILE A 79 -6.31 -1.42 -15.86
CA ILE A 79 -6.29 -0.24 -14.99
C ILE A 79 -4.86 0.28 -14.78
N MET A 80 -3.86 -0.60 -14.68
CA MET A 80 -2.46 -0.19 -14.52
C MET A 80 -1.92 0.59 -15.74
N MET A 81 -2.52 0.43 -16.91
CA MET A 81 -2.13 1.16 -18.11
C MET A 81 -2.66 2.60 -18.14
N ILE A 82 -3.62 2.94 -17.27
CA ILE A 82 -4.18 4.29 -17.20
C ILE A 82 -3.18 5.21 -16.48
N PRO A 83 -2.73 6.31 -17.09
CA PRO A 83 -1.86 7.26 -16.43
C PRO A 83 -2.51 7.85 -15.17
N MET A 84 -1.82 7.80 -14.04
CA MET A 84 -2.32 8.27 -12.74
C MET A 84 -2.76 9.74 -12.79
N GLN A 85 -2.08 10.55 -13.61
CA GLN A 85 -2.38 11.98 -13.77
C GLN A 85 -3.80 12.24 -14.30
N VAL A 86 -4.30 11.37 -15.17
CA VAL A 86 -5.67 11.49 -15.71
C VAL A 86 -6.70 11.14 -14.65
N SER A 87 -6.39 10.18 -13.80
CA SER A 87 -7.31 9.70 -12.74
C SER A 87 -7.52 10.73 -11.63
N ILE A 88 -6.55 11.63 -11.37
CA ILE A 88 -6.62 12.62 -10.28
C ILE A 88 -7.82 13.54 -10.42
N ILE A 89 -8.13 14.03 -11.62
CA ILE A 89 -9.25 14.96 -11.86
C ILE A 89 -10.58 14.30 -11.51
N GLY A 90 -10.77 13.07 -11.96
CA GLY A 90 -11.96 12.27 -11.63
C GLY A 90 -12.06 11.98 -10.13
N PHE A 91 -10.93 11.66 -9.51
CA PHE A 91 -10.85 11.37 -8.08
C PHE A 91 -11.26 12.56 -7.22
N ILE A 92 -10.75 13.77 -7.51
CA ILE A 92 -11.14 14.99 -6.80
C ILE A 92 -12.65 15.25 -6.92
N LYS A 93 -13.24 15.03 -8.11
CA LYS A 93 -14.67 15.17 -8.33
C LYS A 93 -15.48 14.19 -7.48
N VAL A 94 -15.04 12.93 -7.40
CA VAL A 94 -15.67 11.91 -6.53
C VAL A 94 -15.58 12.32 -5.07
N CYS A 95 -14.41 12.77 -4.59
CA CYS A 95 -14.22 13.22 -3.20
C CYS A 95 -15.14 14.38 -2.83
N ASN A 96 -15.38 15.31 -3.76
CA ASN A 96 -16.31 16.41 -3.55
C ASN A 96 -17.77 15.92 -3.49
N LEU A 97 -18.18 15.02 -4.38
CA LEU A 97 -19.53 14.46 -4.41
C LEU A 97 -19.84 13.62 -3.16
N THR A 98 -18.85 12.95 -2.62
CA THR A 98 -19.00 12.11 -1.41
C THR A 98 -18.74 12.87 -0.11
N HIS A 99 -18.54 14.19 -0.17
CA HIS A 99 -18.22 15.05 0.98
C HIS A 99 -16.97 14.59 1.79
N MET A 100 -16.07 13.86 1.14
CA MET A 100 -14.83 13.36 1.75
C MET A 100 -13.68 14.37 1.64
N TYR A 101 -13.84 15.43 0.86
CA TYR A 101 -12.83 16.46 0.66
C TYR A 101 -12.47 17.13 2.00
N GLY A 102 -11.18 17.29 2.27
CA GLY A 102 -10.68 17.85 3.55
C GLY A 102 -10.60 16.86 4.71
N THR A 103 -10.92 15.58 4.48
CA THR A 103 -10.77 14.49 5.48
C THR A 103 -9.57 13.60 5.16
N ILE A 104 -9.23 12.66 6.05
CA ILE A 104 -8.14 11.69 5.83
C ILE A 104 -8.57 10.48 4.98
N TRP A 105 -9.87 10.25 4.82
CA TRP A 105 -10.43 9.08 4.15
C TRP A 105 -10.05 8.94 2.68
N PRO A 106 -10.00 10.01 1.86
CA PRO A 106 -9.53 9.91 0.48
C PRO A 106 -8.08 9.43 0.33
N LEU A 107 -7.29 9.52 1.38
CA LEU A 107 -5.90 9.04 1.36
C LEU A 107 -5.80 7.56 1.78
N ILE A 108 -6.75 7.07 2.57
CA ILE A 108 -6.74 5.70 3.11
C ILE A 108 -7.55 4.74 2.22
N ILE A 109 -8.78 5.12 1.85
CA ILE A 109 -9.70 4.20 1.15
C ILE A 109 -9.17 3.74 -0.22
N PRO A 110 -8.63 4.61 -1.10
CA PRO A 110 -8.12 4.16 -2.40
C PRO A 110 -6.92 3.23 -2.31
N ALA A 111 -6.20 3.25 -1.19
CA ALA A 111 -5.09 2.33 -0.96
C ALA A 111 -5.52 0.86 -0.97
N MET A 112 -6.78 0.56 -0.62
CA MET A 112 -7.35 -0.79 -0.69
C MET A 112 -7.40 -1.34 -2.12
N ALA A 113 -7.52 -0.45 -3.11
CA ALA A 113 -7.60 -0.79 -4.53
C ALA A 113 -6.28 -0.40 -5.24
N ALA A 114 -5.19 -1.10 -4.94
CA ALA A 114 -3.86 -0.86 -5.51
C ALA A 114 -3.49 -1.93 -6.56
N PRO A 115 -3.84 -1.76 -7.84
CA PRO A 115 -3.62 -2.76 -8.89
C PRO A 115 -2.16 -3.20 -9.02
N THR A 116 -1.22 -2.26 -8.89
CA THR A 116 0.22 -2.53 -8.94
C THR A 116 0.66 -3.48 -7.82
N THR A 117 0.16 -3.28 -6.61
CA THR A 117 0.48 -4.16 -5.47
C THR A 117 -0.12 -5.55 -5.66
N VAL A 118 -1.34 -5.64 -6.21
CA VAL A 118 -1.97 -6.93 -6.58
C VAL A 118 -1.14 -7.66 -7.62
N TYR A 119 -0.64 -6.96 -8.63
CA TYR A 119 0.22 -7.52 -9.67
C TYR A 119 1.48 -8.15 -9.08
N PHE A 120 2.23 -7.40 -8.26
CA PHE A 120 3.45 -7.93 -7.64
C PHE A 120 3.16 -9.10 -6.68
N MET A 121 2.09 -9.01 -5.89
CA MET A 121 1.68 -10.10 -5.01
C MET A 121 1.33 -11.37 -5.77
N LYS A 122 0.64 -11.24 -6.91
CA LYS A 122 0.31 -12.38 -7.76
C LYS A 122 1.59 -13.01 -8.35
N GLN A 123 2.49 -12.20 -8.90
CA GLN A 123 3.77 -12.70 -9.44
C GLN A 123 4.58 -13.45 -8.38
N TYR A 124 4.60 -12.92 -7.18
CA TYR A 124 5.27 -13.55 -6.05
C TYR A 124 4.63 -14.89 -5.65
N MET A 125 3.31 -14.94 -5.63
CA MET A 125 2.57 -16.18 -5.36
C MET A 125 2.80 -17.24 -6.46
N GLU A 126 2.78 -16.85 -7.73
CA GLU A 126 3.03 -17.78 -8.85
C GLU A 126 4.46 -18.34 -8.86
N ALA A 127 5.43 -17.57 -8.39
CA ALA A 127 6.84 -17.99 -8.36
C ALA A 127 7.19 -18.92 -7.18
N GLY A 128 6.52 -18.76 -6.04
CA GLY A 128 6.91 -19.43 -4.80
C GLY A 128 5.82 -20.25 -4.12
N PHE A 129 4.61 -20.24 -4.65
CA PHE A 129 3.45 -20.83 -3.99
C PHE A 129 2.90 -22.03 -4.77
N SER A 130 2.99 -23.22 -4.22
CA SER A 130 2.37 -24.40 -4.79
C SER A 130 0.90 -24.49 -4.37
N VAL A 131 0.00 -24.57 -5.33
CA VAL A 131 -1.45 -24.73 -5.10
C VAL A 131 -1.74 -26.03 -4.32
N GLU A 132 -0.86 -27.02 -4.39
CA GLU A 132 -0.93 -28.29 -3.68
C GLU A 132 -0.98 -28.10 -2.15
N ILE A 133 -0.34 -27.07 -1.61
CA ILE A 133 -0.39 -26.74 -0.18
C ILE A 133 -1.81 -26.33 0.24
N VAL A 134 -2.52 -25.60 -0.62
CA VAL A 134 -3.93 -25.23 -0.39
C VAL A 134 -4.82 -26.45 -0.41
N ASP A 135 -4.60 -27.33 -1.37
CA ASP A 135 -5.40 -28.55 -1.50
C ASP A 135 -5.16 -29.50 -0.33
N ALA A 136 -3.94 -29.61 0.16
CA ALA A 136 -3.63 -30.35 1.39
C ALA A 136 -4.38 -29.76 2.60
N ALA A 137 -4.33 -28.42 2.78
CA ALA A 137 -5.05 -27.75 3.86
C ALA A 137 -6.57 -27.93 3.78
N ARG A 138 -7.13 -28.01 2.59
CA ARG A 138 -8.56 -28.33 2.37
C ARG A 138 -8.90 -29.75 2.79
N ILE A 139 -8.04 -30.73 2.49
CA ILE A 139 -8.21 -32.12 2.91
C ILE A 139 -8.17 -32.22 4.43
N ASP A 140 -7.34 -31.42 5.09
CA ASP A 140 -7.23 -31.32 6.56
C ASP A 140 -8.44 -30.58 7.19
N GLY A 141 -9.43 -30.13 6.40
CA GLY A 141 -10.63 -29.46 6.87
C GLY A 141 -10.44 -27.99 7.25
N SER A 142 -9.34 -27.36 6.84
CA SER A 142 -9.11 -25.93 7.09
C SER A 142 -10.05 -25.08 6.25
N GLY A 143 -10.73 -24.11 6.91
CA GLY A 143 -11.55 -23.13 6.19
C GLY A 143 -10.68 -22.20 5.33
N GLU A 144 -11.20 -21.76 4.17
CA GLU A 144 -10.48 -20.96 3.18
C GLU A 144 -9.81 -19.71 3.76
N PHE A 145 -10.48 -18.99 4.63
CA PHE A 145 -9.95 -17.79 5.28
C PHE A 145 -8.80 -18.11 6.25
N ASN A 146 -8.92 -19.23 6.98
CA ASN A 146 -7.88 -19.70 7.87
C ASN A 146 -6.67 -20.18 7.08
N THR A 147 -6.89 -20.91 5.99
CA THR A 147 -5.86 -21.36 5.06
C THR A 147 -5.08 -20.16 4.49
N PHE A 148 -5.78 -19.12 4.02
CA PHE A 148 -5.13 -17.90 3.55
C PHE A 148 -4.22 -17.25 4.60
N ASN A 149 -4.71 -17.07 5.83
CA ASN A 149 -3.93 -16.45 6.89
C ASN A 149 -2.74 -17.31 7.36
N THR A 150 -2.93 -18.63 7.44
CA THR A 150 -1.89 -19.59 7.87
C THR A 150 -0.79 -19.71 6.83
N ILE A 151 -1.15 -19.83 5.57
CA ILE A 151 -0.19 -19.96 4.46
C ILE A 151 0.64 -18.67 4.33
N ARG A 152 0.07 -17.50 4.52
CA ARG A 152 0.79 -16.23 4.54
C ARG A 152 1.88 -16.21 5.60
N LEU A 153 1.62 -16.77 6.78
CA LEU A 153 2.58 -16.87 7.87
C LEU A 153 3.67 -17.90 7.60
N LEU A 154 3.30 -19.08 7.11
CA LEU A 154 4.24 -20.17 6.79
C LEU A 154 5.22 -19.80 5.68
N HIS A 155 4.77 -19.10 4.65
CA HIS A 155 5.64 -18.68 3.56
C HIS A 155 6.70 -17.66 4.02
N GLN A 156 6.37 -16.77 4.96
CA GLN A 156 7.35 -15.86 5.56
C GLN A 156 8.40 -16.59 6.41
N LEU A 157 8.05 -17.72 7.01
CA LEU A 157 8.96 -18.52 7.84
C LEU A 157 9.87 -19.42 7.00
N CYS A 158 9.36 -20.05 5.94
CA CYS A 158 10.16 -20.93 5.07
C CYS A 158 11.19 -20.18 4.19
N TYR A 159 10.94 -18.93 3.82
CA TYR A 159 11.90 -18.15 3.03
C TYR A 159 13.09 -17.66 3.84
N ARG A 160 13.05 -17.76 5.17
CA ARG A 160 14.11 -17.30 6.08
C ARG A 160 15.11 -18.38 6.47
N SER A 161 14.91 -19.60 6.05
CA SER A 161 15.86 -20.72 6.23
C SER A 161 16.57 -21.07 4.93
#